data_508729d0934ea127863c5d72e61900c0
#
_entry.id   508729d0934ea127863c5d72e61900c0
#
_cell.length_a   1.000
_cell.length_b   1.000
_cell.length_c   1.000
_cell.angle_alpha   90.00
_cell.angle_beta   90.00
_cell.angle_gamma   90.00
#
_symmetry.space_group_name_H-M   'P 1'
#
loop_
_entity.id
_entity.type
_entity.pdbx_description
1 polymer ?
#
loop_
_entity_poly.entity_id
_entity_poly.type
_entity_poly.pdbx_seq_one_letter_code
_entity_poly.pdbx_strand_id
1 'polypeptide(L)'
;AGEGDDVIYDKINGTTAIVKRNLEMERACYEILHDFICESVGDVFTDFMTAELSSPQSLLTLLEFAFEHQSTYMLEWPLGRELKFKGVMKPADVDVQVTTNMDWFKVQGNVHIPGTTCTFEDLLAMYRQAEYDGYIKIGDNEFMKMTEALKKNIEQLDNVIAGYDKSSKS
;
A
#
# COMPACT_ATOMS: atom_id res chain seq x y z
N ALA A 1 6.16 -2.41 25.13
CA ALA A 1 6.89 -1.14 24.90
C ALA A 1 6.69 -0.21 26.09
N GLY A 2 7.63 0.71 26.31
CA GLY A 2 7.55 1.68 27.42
C GLY A 2 7.73 1.10 28.82
N GLU A 3 8.32 -0.08 28.95
CA GLU A 3 8.65 -0.73 30.21
C GLU A 3 10.16 -1.02 30.32
N GLY A 4 10.63 -1.27 31.55
CA GLY A 4 12.04 -1.52 31.86
C GLY A 4 12.83 -0.26 32.11
N ASP A 5 14.17 -0.34 31.98
CA ASP A 5 15.07 0.76 32.24
C ASP A 5 15.02 1.80 31.10
N ASP A 6 15.04 3.08 31.47
CA ASP A 6 15.09 4.20 30.53
C ASP A 6 16.51 4.42 29.95
N VAL A 7 17.50 3.73 30.49
CA VAL A 7 18.88 3.75 29.99
C VAL A 7 19.33 2.33 29.70
N ILE A 8 19.69 2.04 28.47
CA ILE A 8 20.27 0.78 28.07
C ILE A 8 21.68 0.96 27.54
N TYR A 9 22.50 -0.05 27.71
CA TYR A 9 23.86 -0.10 27.19
C TYR A 9 23.88 -1.09 26.02
N ASP A 10 24.30 -0.62 24.86
CA ASP A 10 24.42 -1.46 23.66
C ASP A 10 25.80 -1.30 23.03
N LYS A 11 26.19 -2.26 22.20
CA LYS A 11 27.44 -2.21 21.41
C LYS A 11 27.13 -1.88 19.97
N ILE A 12 27.46 -0.66 19.56
CA ILE A 12 27.34 -0.24 18.17
C ILE A 12 28.77 -0.20 17.58
N ASN A 13 29.00 -1.01 16.56
CA ASN A 13 30.32 -1.14 15.89
C ASN A 13 31.49 -1.40 16.86
N GLY A 14 31.25 -2.20 17.90
CA GLY A 14 32.27 -2.56 18.91
C GLY A 14 32.49 -1.49 20.01
N THR A 15 31.81 -0.36 19.93
CA THR A 15 31.85 0.71 20.94
C THR A 15 30.61 0.64 21.82
N THR A 16 30.78 0.71 23.13
CA THR A 16 29.65 0.78 24.06
C THR A 16 28.93 2.12 23.89
N ALA A 17 27.68 2.07 23.49
CA ALA A 17 26.78 3.21 23.39
C ALA A 17 25.80 3.20 24.57
N ILE A 18 25.48 4.39 25.08
CA ILE A 18 24.42 4.59 26.06
C ILE A 18 23.20 5.11 25.30
N VAL A 19 22.11 4.35 25.34
CA VAL A 19 20.84 4.73 24.70
C VAL A 19 19.88 5.15 25.79
N LYS A 20 19.45 6.41 25.76
CA LYS A 20 18.39 6.91 26.64
C LYS A 20 17.06 6.77 25.91
N ARG A 21 16.16 5.99 26.49
CA ARG A 21 14.84 5.72 25.96
C ARG A 21 13.82 6.74 26.48
N ASN A 22 12.84 7.05 25.67
CA ASN A 22 11.65 7.78 26.10
C ASN A 22 10.49 6.77 26.26
N LEU A 23 10.36 6.21 27.47
CA LEU A 23 9.39 5.15 27.75
C LEU A 23 7.93 5.58 27.57
N GLU A 24 7.63 6.85 27.84
CA GLU A 24 6.30 7.42 27.62
C GLU A 24 5.95 7.45 26.14
N MET A 25 6.87 7.94 25.31
CA MET A 25 6.69 7.98 23.87
C MET A 25 6.61 6.58 23.24
N GLU A 26 7.45 5.65 23.70
CA GLU A 26 7.38 4.26 23.26
C GLU A 26 6.02 3.61 23.57
N ARG A 27 5.47 3.89 24.73
CA ARG A 27 4.15 3.41 25.12
C ARG A 27 3.06 4.01 24.23
N ALA A 28 3.08 5.33 24.02
CA ALA A 28 2.11 6.00 23.17
C ALA A 28 2.15 5.47 21.72
N CYS A 29 3.35 5.30 21.15
CA CYS A 29 3.49 4.70 19.82
C CYS A 29 2.98 3.26 19.76
N TYR A 30 3.24 2.46 20.80
CA TYR A 30 2.73 1.09 20.87
C TYR A 30 1.20 1.08 20.93
N GLU A 31 0.58 1.90 21.75
CA GLU A 31 -0.88 1.98 21.88
C GLU A 31 -1.53 2.35 20.53
N ILE A 32 -0.99 3.32 19.82
CA ILE A 32 -1.49 3.71 18.48
C ILE A 32 -1.42 2.53 17.50
N LEU A 33 -0.29 1.82 17.44
CA LEU A 33 -0.13 0.67 16.56
C LEU A 33 -1.04 -0.50 16.99
N HIS A 34 -1.15 -0.75 18.28
CA HIS A 34 -2.01 -1.79 18.83
C HIS A 34 -3.48 -1.56 18.46
N ASP A 35 -3.98 -0.35 18.72
CA ASP A 35 -5.36 0.03 18.41
C ASP A 35 -5.63 -0.05 16.90
N PHE A 36 -4.68 0.42 16.08
CA PHE A 36 -4.78 0.28 14.63
C PHE A 36 -4.89 -1.18 14.18
N ILE A 37 -4.06 -2.08 14.71
CA ILE A 37 -4.11 -3.51 14.36
C ILE A 37 -5.45 -4.11 14.79
N CYS A 38 -5.92 -3.83 15.99
CA CYS A 38 -7.18 -4.37 16.48
C CYS A 38 -8.41 -3.83 15.74
N GLU A 39 -8.43 -2.55 15.39
CA GLU A 39 -9.61 -1.90 14.83
C GLU A 39 -9.65 -1.97 13.30
N SER A 40 -8.51 -1.73 12.64
CA SER A 40 -8.46 -1.56 11.19
C SER A 40 -8.03 -2.82 10.45
N VAL A 41 -7.18 -3.64 11.07
CA VAL A 41 -6.68 -4.88 10.50
C VAL A 41 -7.57 -6.07 10.89
N GLY A 42 -8.25 -5.96 12.03
CA GLY A 42 -9.17 -6.98 12.56
C GLY A 42 -8.46 -8.23 13.08
N ASP A 43 -7.15 -8.12 13.35
CA ASP A 43 -6.33 -9.21 13.83
C ASP A 43 -6.08 -9.10 15.34
N VAL A 44 -5.77 -10.21 15.98
CA VAL A 44 -5.62 -10.30 17.41
C VAL A 44 -4.15 -10.55 17.76
N PHE A 45 -3.66 -9.85 18.79
CA PHE A 45 -2.35 -10.17 19.35
C PHE A 45 -2.36 -11.54 20.00
N THR A 46 -1.40 -12.37 19.62
CA THR A 46 -1.21 -13.71 20.22
C THR A 46 -0.46 -13.63 21.54
N ASP A 47 0.34 -12.58 21.70
CA ASP A 47 1.00 -12.20 22.94
C ASP A 47 1.20 -10.67 22.97
N PHE A 48 1.88 -10.17 24.00
CA PHE A 48 2.08 -8.73 24.21
C PHE A 48 2.81 -8.01 23.06
N MET A 49 3.58 -8.74 22.24
CA MET A 49 4.44 -8.15 21.20
C MET A 49 4.23 -8.77 19.81
N THR A 50 3.39 -9.78 19.71
CA THR A 50 3.21 -10.55 18.48
C THR A 50 1.76 -10.54 18.03
N ALA A 51 1.53 -10.08 16.81
CA ALA A 51 0.24 -10.19 16.15
C ALA A 51 0.37 -11.12 14.93
N GLU A 52 -0.60 -12.00 14.75
CA GLU A 52 -0.70 -12.86 13.59
C GLU A 52 -1.69 -12.23 12.59
N LEU A 53 -1.22 -11.91 11.39
CA LEU A 53 -2.06 -11.31 10.36
C LEU A 53 -2.84 -12.40 9.63
N SER A 54 -4.15 -12.28 9.63
CA SER A 54 -5.08 -13.29 9.10
C SER A 54 -5.13 -13.34 7.58
N SER A 55 -4.69 -12.29 6.91
CA SER A 55 -4.80 -12.18 5.45
C SER A 55 -3.71 -11.30 4.83
N PRO A 56 -3.41 -11.51 3.53
CA PRO A 56 -2.55 -10.57 2.79
C PRO A 56 -3.14 -9.14 2.73
N GLN A 57 -4.46 -8.98 2.74
CA GLN A 57 -5.13 -7.68 2.81
C GLN A 57 -4.75 -6.95 4.11
N SER A 58 -4.77 -7.64 5.24
CA SER A 58 -4.34 -7.13 6.54
C SER A 58 -2.89 -6.61 6.50
N LEU A 59 -2.01 -7.37 5.84
CA LEU A 59 -0.61 -6.98 5.67
C LEU A 59 -0.48 -5.70 4.83
N LEU A 60 -1.21 -5.57 3.72
CA LEU A 60 -1.19 -4.36 2.89
C LEU A 60 -1.71 -3.14 3.64
N THR A 61 -2.74 -3.31 4.46
CA THR A 61 -3.29 -2.25 5.32
C THR A 61 -2.26 -1.80 6.37
N LEU A 62 -1.52 -2.74 6.96
CA LEU A 62 -0.42 -2.42 7.90
C LEU A 62 0.75 -1.72 7.19
N LEU A 63 1.09 -2.11 5.97
CA LEU A 63 2.12 -1.44 5.17
C LEU A 63 1.76 0.00 4.83
N GLU A 64 0.51 0.27 4.49
CA GLU A 64 0.00 1.62 4.27
C GLU A 64 0.14 2.47 5.54
N PHE A 65 -0.31 1.95 6.69
CA PHE A 65 -0.15 2.64 7.97
C PHE A 65 1.31 2.97 8.29
N ALA A 66 2.21 2.00 8.13
CA ALA A 66 3.63 2.21 8.38
C ALA A 66 4.26 3.22 7.41
N PHE A 67 3.81 3.25 6.16
CA PHE A 67 4.24 4.24 5.16
C PHE A 67 3.78 5.65 5.54
N GLU A 68 2.55 5.82 5.99
CA GLU A 68 2.02 7.11 6.45
C GLU A 68 2.74 7.61 7.71
N HIS A 69 3.22 6.71 8.55
CA HIS A 69 3.87 6.99 9.81
C HIS A 69 5.37 6.65 9.83
N GLN A 70 6.04 6.72 8.68
CA GLN A 70 7.46 6.32 8.52
C GLN A 70 8.45 7.09 9.39
N SER A 71 8.07 8.25 9.94
CA SER A 71 8.89 8.98 10.91
C SER A 71 8.86 8.36 12.31
N THR A 72 7.88 7.49 12.59
CA THR A 72 7.63 6.88 13.90
C THR A 72 7.90 5.39 13.90
N TYR A 73 7.52 4.69 12.82
CA TYR A 73 7.67 3.25 12.69
C TYR A 73 8.63 2.88 11.58
N MET A 74 9.50 1.92 11.87
CA MET A 74 10.42 1.31 10.91
C MET A 74 10.03 -0.15 10.73
N LEU A 75 9.85 -0.56 9.47
CA LEU A 75 9.60 -1.96 9.13
C LEU A 75 10.91 -2.69 8.86
N GLU A 76 11.10 -3.80 9.52
CA GLU A 76 12.20 -4.73 9.25
C GLU A 76 11.66 -6.04 8.67
N TRP A 77 12.29 -6.53 7.63
CA TRP A 77 11.88 -7.72 6.93
C TRP A 77 12.91 -8.84 7.05
N PRO A 78 12.48 -10.09 7.09
CA PRO A 78 13.39 -11.20 6.84
C PRO A 78 14.01 -11.06 5.45
N LEU A 79 15.27 -11.47 5.33
CA LEU A 79 16.03 -11.37 4.08
C LEU A 79 15.26 -11.97 2.90
N GLY A 80 15.11 -11.19 1.83
CA GLY A 80 14.45 -11.61 0.58
C GLY A 80 12.90 -11.60 0.62
N ARG A 81 12.29 -11.08 1.68
CA ARG A 81 10.81 -10.99 1.82
C ARG A 81 10.27 -9.58 1.95
N GLU A 82 11.05 -8.60 1.54
CA GLU A 82 10.67 -7.19 1.62
C GLU A 82 9.50 -6.89 0.70
N LEU A 83 8.40 -6.36 1.26
CA LEU A 83 7.30 -5.76 0.52
C LEU A 83 7.41 -4.24 0.60
N LYS A 84 7.04 -3.55 -0.48
CA LYS A 84 7.14 -2.11 -0.58
C LYS A 84 5.78 -1.50 -0.90
N PHE A 85 5.36 -0.58 -0.07
CA PHE A 85 4.23 0.27 -0.37
C PHE A 85 4.73 1.58 -0.97
N LYS A 86 4.23 1.95 -2.16
CA LYS A 86 4.70 3.11 -2.94
C LYS A 86 3.80 4.33 -2.81
N GLY A 87 2.72 4.22 -2.05
CA GLY A 87 1.79 5.31 -1.80
C GLY A 87 0.41 5.11 -2.39
N VAL A 88 -0.36 6.18 -2.41
CA VAL A 88 -1.77 6.19 -2.83
C VAL A 88 -1.91 6.92 -4.15
N MET A 89 -2.45 6.23 -5.14
CA MET A 89 -2.75 6.78 -6.47
C MET A 89 -4.11 7.48 -6.48
N LYS A 90 -4.15 8.69 -7.01
CA LYS A 90 -5.33 9.54 -7.08
C LYS A 90 -5.74 9.75 -8.55
N PRO A 91 -6.97 10.23 -8.84
CA PRO A 91 -7.37 10.57 -10.21
C PRO A 91 -6.43 11.55 -10.91
N ALA A 92 -5.80 12.47 -10.18
CA ALA A 92 -4.84 13.44 -10.71
C ALA A 92 -3.53 12.81 -11.21
N ASP A 93 -3.23 11.56 -10.81
CA ASP A 93 -2.03 10.84 -11.25
C ASP A 93 -2.26 10.09 -12.57
N VAL A 94 -3.46 10.17 -13.14
CA VAL A 94 -3.86 9.44 -14.34
C VAL A 94 -4.38 10.41 -15.40
N ASP A 95 -3.65 10.53 -16.48
CA ASP A 95 -4.07 11.29 -17.66
C ASP A 95 -4.67 10.33 -18.69
N VAL A 96 -5.97 10.49 -18.97
CA VAL A 96 -6.68 9.66 -19.96
C VAL A 96 -7.27 10.51 -21.06
N GLN A 97 -7.00 10.14 -22.30
CA GLN A 97 -7.62 10.72 -23.48
C GLN A 97 -8.48 9.67 -24.17
N VAL A 98 -9.73 10.00 -24.40
CA VAL A 98 -10.67 9.17 -25.14
C VAL A 98 -10.87 9.81 -26.53
N THR A 99 -10.49 9.11 -27.57
CA THR A 99 -10.71 9.53 -28.96
C THR A 99 -11.80 8.63 -29.54
N THR A 100 -12.86 9.26 -30.07
CA THR A 100 -13.99 8.56 -30.69
C THR A 100 -14.03 8.79 -32.18
N ASN A 101 -14.38 7.75 -32.93
CA ASN A 101 -14.74 7.82 -34.35
C ASN A 101 -16.05 7.05 -34.56
N MET A 102 -16.68 7.13 -35.74
CA MET A 102 -18.02 6.57 -35.98
C MET A 102 -18.17 5.10 -35.55
N ASP A 103 -17.11 4.29 -35.70
CA ASP A 103 -17.16 2.84 -35.44
C ASP A 103 -16.18 2.35 -34.38
N TRP A 104 -15.41 3.25 -33.76
CA TRP A 104 -14.46 2.86 -32.72
C TRP A 104 -14.13 3.99 -31.76
N PHE A 105 -13.69 3.63 -30.57
CA PHE A 105 -13.04 4.57 -29.66
C PHE A 105 -11.69 4.03 -29.21
N LYS A 106 -10.78 4.92 -28.93
CA LYS A 106 -9.45 4.62 -28.41
C LYS A 106 -9.25 5.33 -27.10
N VAL A 107 -8.89 4.57 -26.09
CA VAL A 107 -8.47 5.10 -24.78
C VAL A 107 -6.96 5.03 -24.73
N GLN A 108 -6.33 6.16 -24.50
CA GLN A 108 -4.88 6.25 -24.30
C GLN A 108 -4.60 7.10 -23.09
N GLY A 109 -3.51 6.85 -22.40
CA GLY A 109 -3.14 7.68 -21.26
C GLY A 109 -1.85 7.25 -20.61
N ASN A 110 -1.37 8.12 -19.74
CA ASN A 110 -0.19 7.89 -18.94
C ASN A 110 -0.57 7.91 -17.45
N VAL A 111 0.14 7.11 -16.69
CA VAL A 111 -0.02 7.04 -15.23
C VAL A 111 1.29 7.48 -14.59
N HIS A 112 1.19 8.47 -13.71
CA HIS A 112 2.34 9.02 -12.99
C HIS A 112 2.62 8.20 -11.73
N ILE A 113 3.50 7.21 -11.86
CA ILE A 113 4.02 6.42 -10.74
C ILE A 113 5.50 6.79 -10.54
N PRO A 114 5.92 7.22 -9.34
CA PRO A 114 7.32 7.54 -9.08
C PRO A 114 8.26 6.39 -9.43
N GLY A 115 9.21 6.66 -10.34
CA GLY A 115 10.21 5.67 -10.75
C GLY A 115 9.74 4.60 -11.74
N THR A 116 8.52 4.71 -12.27
CA THR A 116 7.96 3.72 -13.21
C THR A 116 7.25 4.42 -14.35
N THR A 117 7.48 3.94 -15.59
CA THR A 117 6.67 4.36 -16.72
C THR A 117 5.49 3.40 -16.84
N CYS A 118 4.29 3.91 -16.75
CA CYS A 118 3.06 3.13 -16.77
C CYS A 118 2.06 3.79 -17.73
N THR A 119 1.48 3.01 -18.63
CA THR A 119 0.37 3.47 -19.48
C THR A 119 -0.96 3.22 -18.77
N PHE A 120 -2.04 3.84 -19.30
CA PHE A 120 -3.38 3.55 -18.79
C PHE A 120 -3.78 2.08 -19.05
N GLU A 121 -3.32 1.50 -20.16
CA GLU A 121 -3.55 0.09 -20.50
C GLU A 121 -2.89 -0.83 -19.46
N ASP A 122 -1.65 -0.50 -19.03
CA ASP A 122 -0.96 -1.24 -17.97
C ASP A 122 -1.72 -1.13 -16.65
N LEU A 123 -2.17 0.07 -16.28
CA LEU A 123 -2.98 0.28 -15.06
C LEU A 123 -4.27 -0.54 -15.10
N LEU A 124 -4.95 -0.56 -16.25
CA LEU A 124 -6.17 -1.33 -16.41
C LEU A 124 -5.92 -2.85 -16.31
N ALA A 125 -4.79 -3.32 -16.84
CA ALA A 125 -4.39 -4.71 -16.70
C ALA A 125 -4.08 -5.06 -15.23
N MET A 126 -3.35 -4.21 -14.51
CA MET A 126 -3.08 -4.36 -13.08
C MET A 126 -4.36 -4.36 -12.25
N TYR A 127 -5.30 -3.46 -12.57
CA TYR A 127 -6.59 -3.37 -11.91
C TYR A 127 -7.42 -4.66 -12.08
N ARG A 128 -7.50 -5.19 -13.30
CA ARG A 128 -8.22 -6.44 -13.61
C ARG A 128 -7.59 -7.68 -12.95
N GLN A 129 -6.30 -7.63 -12.64
CA GLN A 129 -5.55 -8.70 -11.96
C GLN A 129 -5.46 -8.47 -10.44
N ALA A 130 -6.03 -7.37 -9.92
CA ALA A 130 -5.96 -7.06 -8.51
C ALA A 130 -6.68 -8.12 -7.67
N GLU A 131 -5.94 -8.73 -6.75
CA GLU A 131 -6.44 -9.76 -5.83
C GLU A 131 -6.96 -9.14 -4.51
N TYR A 132 -6.55 -7.88 -4.24
CA TYR A 132 -6.81 -7.20 -2.97
C TYR A 132 -7.58 -5.91 -3.21
N ASP A 133 -8.62 -5.69 -2.42
CA ASP A 133 -9.49 -4.53 -2.58
C ASP A 133 -8.74 -3.21 -2.40
N GLY A 134 -8.78 -2.40 -3.45
CA GLY A 134 -8.12 -1.10 -3.49
C GLY A 134 -6.61 -1.11 -3.72
N TYR A 135 -5.95 -2.27 -3.74
CA TYR A 135 -4.50 -2.35 -3.95
C TYR A 135 -4.15 -2.98 -5.28
N ILE A 136 -3.19 -2.41 -5.97
CA ILE A 136 -2.61 -2.93 -7.21
C ILE A 136 -1.13 -3.26 -7.02
N LYS A 137 -0.70 -4.33 -7.68
CA LYS A 137 0.70 -4.72 -7.74
C LYS A 137 1.36 -4.03 -8.93
N ILE A 138 2.33 -3.16 -8.68
CA ILE A 138 3.03 -2.35 -9.71
C ILE A 138 4.41 -2.88 -10.07
N GLY A 139 4.90 -3.86 -9.34
CA GLY A 139 6.21 -4.49 -9.53
C GLY A 139 6.37 -5.72 -8.66
N ASP A 140 7.56 -6.33 -8.70
CA ASP A 140 7.88 -7.44 -7.81
C ASP A 140 7.86 -6.95 -6.35
N ASN A 141 6.91 -7.44 -5.56
CA ASN A 141 6.72 -7.04 -4.17
C ASN A 141 6.44 -5.54 -3.95
N GLU A 142 6.00 -4.81 -4.97
CA GLU A 142 5.66 -3.40 -4.87
C GLU A 142 4.16 -3.18 -5.08
N PHE A 143 3.54 -2.43 -4.17
CA PHE A 143 2.10 -2.19 -4.13
C PHE A 143 1.78 -0.71 -4.02
N MET A 144 0.66 -0.32 -4.62
CA MET A 144 0.02 0.99 -4.42
C MET A 144 -1.44 0.80 -4.08
N LYS A 145 -2.00 1.73 -3.32
CA LYS A 145 -3.44 1.82 -3.10
C LYS A 145 -4.06 2.78 -4.11
N MET A 146 -5.22 2.47 -4.61
CA MET A 146 -6.05 3.40 -5.38
C MET A 146 -7.07 4.06 -4.45
N THR A 147 -7.27 5.37 -4.60
CA THR A 147 -8.42 6.01 -3.95
C THR A 147 -9.73 5.47 -4.51
N GLU A 148 -10.80 5.49 -3.71
CA GLU A 148 -12.14 5.08 -4.15
C GLU A 148 -12.61 5.87 -5.39
N ALA A 149 -12.26 7.15 -5.48
CA ALA A 149 -12.57 7.97 -6.64
C ALA A 149 -11.88 7.46 -7.91
N LEU A 150 -10.60 7.08 -7.83
CA LEU A 150 -9.87 6.52 -8.97
C LEU A 150 -10.42 5.14 -9.35
N LYS A 151 -10.64 4.28 -8.37
CA LYS A 151 -11.22 2.95 -8.58
C LYS A 151 -12.54 3.04 -9.35
N LYS A 152 -13.45 3.90 -8.92
CA LYS A 152 -14.72 4.14 -9.59
C LYS A 152 -14.55 4.65 -11.03
N ASN A 153 -13.60 5.55 -11.27
CA ASN A 153 -13.33 6.05 -12.63
C ASN A 153 -12.80 4.93 -13.55
N ILE A 154 -11.91 4.09 -13.03
CA ILE A 154 -11.38 2.94 -13.79
C ILE A 154 -12.50 1.93 -14.08
N GLU A 155 -13.35 1.61 -13.12
CA GLU A 155 -14.50 0.71 -13.30
C GLU A 155 -15.44 1.21 -14.39
N GLN A 156 -15.74 2.51 -14.41
CA GLN A 156 -16.60 3.11 -15.43
C GLN A 156 -15.97 2.99 -16.83
N LEU A 157 -14.68 3.30 -16.97
CA LEU A 157 -13.97 3.17 -18.23
C LEU A 157 -13.87 1.72 -18.69
N ASP A 158 -13.59 0.79 -17.79
CA ASP A 158 -13.51 -0.63 -18.08
C ASP A 158 -14.84 -1.19 -18.60
N ASN A 159 -15.95 -0.80 -17.98
CA ASN A 159 -17.29 -1.18 -18.41
C ASN A 159 -17.62 -0.63 -19.80
N VAL A 160 -17.20 0.59 -20.12
CA VAL A 160 -17.39 1.17 -21.47
C VAL A 160 -16.57 0.38 -22.49
N ILE A 161 -15.31 0.08 -22.22
CA ILE A 161 -14.43 -0.72 -23.09
C ILE A 161 -15.02 -2.10 -23.33
N ALA A 162 -15.44 -2.80 -22.26
CA ALA A 162 -16.01 -4.13 -22.36
C ALA A 162 -17.38 -4.17 -23.10
N GLY A 163 -18.16 -3.10 -23.00
CA GLY A 163 -19.43 -2.96 -23.73
C GLY A 163 -19.22 -2.82 -25.25
N TYR A 164 -18.17 -2.11 -25.65
CA TYR A 164 -17.81 -1.92 -27.07
C TYR A 164 -17.28 -3.19 -27.72
N ASP A 165 -16.42 -3.93 -27.03
CA ASP A 165 -15.86 -5.20 -27.51
C ASP A 165 -16.94 -6.25 -27.81
N LYS A 166 -18.04 -6.21 -27.08
CA LYS A 166 -19.20 -7.08 -27.33
C LYS A 166 -20.02 -6.66 -28.55
N SER A 167 -20.15 -5.36 -28.79
CA SER A 167 -20.93 -4.84 -29.92
C SER A 167 -20.21 -4.93 -31.26
N SER A 168 -18.88 -4.93 -31.27
CA SER A 168 -18.06 -5.05 -32.47
C SER A 168 -17.90 -6.49 -32.99
N LYS A 169 -18.35 -7.50 -32.23
CA LYS A 169 -18.30 -8.92 -32.57
C LYS A 169 -19.66 -9.50 -32.99
N SER A 170 -20.69 -8.67 -33.12
CA SER A 170 -22.00 -8.99 -33.68
C SER A 170 -22.12 -8.41 -35.08
#